data_7a742743be96a3c8994c335686fe5ccd
#
_entry.id   7a742743be96a3c8994c335686fe5ccd
#
_cell.length_a   1.000
_cell.length_b   1.000
_cell.length_c   1.000
_cell.angle_alpha   90.00
_cell.angle_beta   90.00
_cell.angle_gamma   90.00
#
_symmetry.space_group_name_H-M   'P 1'
#
loop_
_entity.id
_entity.type
_entity.pdbx_description
1 polymer ?
#
loop_
_entity_poly.entity_id
_entity_poly.type
_entity_poly.pdbx_seq_one_letter_code
_entity_poly.pdbx_strand_id
1 'polypeptide(L)'
;VYTTGVAAGRIDLPTLCRALSENPAKLYGLYPRKGCIAPGADADIVVYDPAADHTLHAADMVSRCDYTPFEGFRTSGSIAAVYLRGMPAVENGVVRDVTGEYLKRGKCAL
;
A
#
# COMPACT_ATOMS: atom_id res chain seq x y z
N VAL A 1 -0.83 -8.53 -5.10
CA VAL A 1 0.60 -8.80 -5.34
C VAL A 1 1.19 -9.67 -4.22
N TYR A 2 0.90 -9.39 -2.93
CA TYR A 2 1.45 -10.19 -1.82
C TYR A 2 1.07 -11.68 -1.95
N THR A 3 -0.21 -12.00 -2.08
CA THR A 3 -0.73 -13.38 -2.20
C THR A 3 -0.09 -14.14 -3.36
N THR A 4 -0.09 -13.54 -4.55
CA THR A 4 0.38 -14.19 -5.78
C THR A 4 1.88 -14.08 -6.02
N GLY A 5 2.55 -13.19 -5.31
CA GLY A 5 3.98 -12.94 -5.40
C GLY A 5 4.75 -13.53 -4.22
N VAL A 6 4.58 -12.93 -3.04
CA VAL A 6 5.37 -13.28 -1.85
C VAL A 6 4.89 -14.59 -1.23
N ALA A 7 3.60 -14.72 -0.93
CA ALA A 7 3.06 -15.94 -0.33
C ALA A 7 3.20 -17.15 -1.25
N ALA A 8 3.15 -16.96 -2.57
CA ALA A 8 3.40 -18.00 -3.56
C ALA A 8 4.90 -18.27 -3.84
N GLY A 9 5.83 -17.60 -3.13
CA GLY A 9 7.28 -17.80 -3.26
C GLY A 9 7.90 -17.35 -4.57
N ARG A 10 7.24 -16.48 -5.35
CA ARG A 10 7.73 -15.99 -6.64
C ARG A 10 8.67 -14.81 -6.52
N ILE A 11 8.46 -13.96 -5.52
CA ILE A 11 9.31 -12.83 -5.16
C ILE A 11 9.47 -12.77 -3.64
N ASP A 12 10.54 -12.15 -3.16
CA ASP A 12 10.71 -11.86 -1.74
C ASP A 12 10.03 -10.54 -1.34
N LEU A 13 9.84 -10.33 -0.05
CA LEU A 13 9.22 -9.12 0.49
C LEU A 13 10.02 -7.84 0.16
N PRO A 14 11.38 -7.82 0.25
CA PRO A 14 12.17 -6.68 -0.21
C PRO A 14 11.94 -6.31 -1.68
N THR A 15 11.80 -7.28 -2.57
CA THR A 15 11.49 -7.04 -3.98
C THR A 15 10.10 -6.43 -4.15
N LEU A 16 9.08 -6.89 -3.40
CA LEU A 16 7.77 -6.29 -3.39
C LEU A 16 7.83 -4.81 -2.94
N CYS A 17 8.54 -4.52 -1.85
CA CYS A 17 8.69 -3.14 -1.34
C CYS A 17 9.40 -2.24 -2.35
N ARG A 18 10.47 -2.72 -2.97
CA ARG A 18 11.16 -1.97 -4.05
C ARG A 18 10.24 -1.69 -5.23
N ALA A 19 9.51 -2.70 -5.69
CA ALA A 19 8.67 -2.58 -6.89
C ALA A 19 7.44 -1.67 -6.68
N LEU A 20 6.82 -1.70 -5.50
CA LEU A 20 5.57 -0.99 -5.24
C LEU A 20 5.77 0.37 -4.55
N SER A 21 6.93 0.63 -3.94
CA SER A 21 7.16 1.82 -3.13
C SER A 21 8.41 2.59 -3.53
N GLU A 22 9.59 1.99 -3.39
CA GLU A 22 10.86 2.69 -3.58
C GLU A 22 11.10 3.11 -5.04
N ASN A 23 10.97 2.17 -5.99
CA ASN A 23 11.22 2.45 -7.41
C ASN A 23 10.20 3.46 -7.99
N PRO A 24 8.87 3.36 -7.72
CA PRO A 24 7.95 4.41 -8.10
C PRO A 24 8.30 5.78 -7.52
N ALA A 25 8.69 5.85 -6.24
CA ALA A 25 9.09 7.12 -5.63
C ALA A 25 10.33 7.72 -6.31
N LYS A 26 11.32 6.90 -6.68
CA LYS A 26 12.52 7.32 -7.44
C LYS A 26 12.15 7.78 -8.85
N LEU A 27 11.33 6.99 -9.56
CA LEU A 27 10.90 7.29 -10.93
C LEU A 27 10.15 8.63 -11.00
N TYR A 28 9.24 8.87 -10.07
CA TYR A 28 8.44 10.09 -10.02
C TYR A 28 9.12 11.26 -9.30
N GLY A 29 10.38 11.12 -8.85
CA GLY A 29 11.15 12.18 -8.21
C GLY A 29 10.60 12.59 -6.84
N LEU A 30 10.05 11.65 -6.09
CA LEU A 30 9.54 11.84 -4.73
C LEU A 30 10.45 11.24 -3.65
N TYR A 31 11.43 10.42 -4.07
CA TYR A 31 12.42 9.84 -3.17
C TYR A 31 13.45 10.89 -2.73
N PRO A 32 13.94 10.91 -1.47
CA PRO A 32 13.63 9.98 -0.36
C PRO A 32 12.45 10.40 0.53
N ARG A 33 11.76 11.50 0.21
CA ARG A 33 10.59 11.93 1.01
C ARG A 33 9.51 10.84 1.08
N LYS A 34 9.32 10.11 -0.03
CA LYS A 34 8.45 8.93 -0.17
C LYS A 34 9.27 7.71 -0.57
N GLY A 35 8.71 6.52 -0.34
CA GLY A 35 9.27 5.25 -0.82
C GLY A 35 10.31 4.62 0.09
N CYS A 36 10.56 5.17 1.27
CA CYS A 36 11.41 4.57 2.29
C CYS A 36 10.88 4.86 3.70
N ILE A 37 11.31 4.05 4.67
CA ILE A 37 11.09 4.29 6.10
C ILE A 37 12.44 4.72 6.66
N ALA A 38 12.64 6.03 6.80
CA ALA A 38 13.88 6.61 7.28
C ALA A 38 13.61 7.95 7.99
N PRO A 39 14.48 8.40 8.90
CA PRO A 39 14.37 9.73 9.49
C PRO A 39 14.35 10.82 8.41
N GLY A 40 13.34 11.71 8.48
CA GLY A 40 13.13 12.77 7.49
C GLY A 40 12.22 12.40 6.31
N ALA A 41 11.87 11.11 6.12
CA ALA A 41 10.84 10.71 5.18
C ALA A 41 9.43 10.90 5.78
N ASP A 42 8.43 11.05 4.90
CA ASP A 42 7.03 11.08 5.34
C ASP A 42 6.63 9.68 5.86
N ALA A 43 5.92 9.64 6.99
CA ALA A 43 5.43 8.41 7.57
C ALA A 43 4.17 7.89 6.85
N ASP A 44 4.31 7.55 5.58
CA ASP A 44 3.31 6.86 4.77
C ASP A 44 3.55 5.36 4.91
N ILE A 45 2.82 4.72 5.81
CA ILE A 45 3.11 3.36 6.26
C ILE A 45 1.87 2.48 6.07
N VAL A 46 2.07 1.32 5.49
CA VAL A 46 1.08 0.24 5.44
C VAL A 46 1.49 -0.84 6.43
N VAL A 47 0.60 -1.18 7.34
CA VAL A 47 0.75 -2.32 8.25
C VAL A 47 -0.03 -3.49 7.67
N TYR A 48 0.67 -4.57 7.37
CA TYR A 48 0.12 -5.77 6.77
C TYR A 48 0.20 -6.95 7.73
N ASP A 49 -0.93 -7.63 7.95
CA ASP A 49 -0.98 -8.85 8.75
C ASP A 49 -1.00 -10.06 7.80
N PRO A 50 0.09 -10.84 7.72
CA PRO A 50 0.18 -11.99 6.82
C PRO A 50 -0.69 -13.18 7.26
N ALA A 51 -1.19 -13.20 8.50
CA ALA A 51 -1.99 -14.29 9.05
C ALA A 51 -3.51 -14.05 8.93
N ALA A 52 -3.92 -12.81 8.63
CA ALA A 52 -5.34 -12.45 8.53
C ALA A 52 -5.86 -12.63 7.10
N ASP A 53 -6.16 -13.87 6.70
CA ASP A 53 -6.75 -14.16 5.40
C ASP A 53 -8.07 -13.41 5.18
N HIS A 54 -8.29 -12.94 3.97
CA HIS A 54 -9.49 -12.19 3.59
C HIS A 54 -10.00 -12.64 2.21
N THR A 55 -11.33 -12.61 2.03
CA THR A 55 -11.95 -12.80 0.72
C THR A 55 -12.48 -11.47 0.21
N LEU A 56 -12.14 -11.13 -1.03
CA LEU A 56 -12.52 -9.87 -1.64
C LEU A 56 -13.95 -9.94 -2.16
N HIS A 57 -14.78 -8.96 -1.78
CA HIS A 57 -16.13 -8.78 -2.30
C HIS A 57 -16.34 -7.33 -2.74
N ALA A 58 -17.08 -7.13 -3.83
CA ALA A 58 -17.41 -5.80 -4.34
C ALA A 58 -18.14 -4.94 -3.29
N ALA A 59 -18.97 -5.58 -2.45
CA ALA A 59 -19.71 -4.91 -1.38
C ALA A 59 -18.80 -4.28 -0.29
N ASP A 60 -17.57 -4.79 -0.13
CA ASP A 60 -16.60 -4.30 0.87
C ASP A 60 -15.68 -3.20 0.30
N MET A 61 -15.78 -2.93 -1.01
CA MET A 61 -14.94 -1.95 -1.67
C MET A 61 -15.45 -0.53 -1.47
N VAL A 62 -14.51 0.42 -1.26
CA VAL A 62 -14.81 1.85 -1.12
C VAL A 62 -15.00 2.52 -2.49
N SER A 63 -14.78 1.78 -3.59
CA SER A 63 -15.00 2.28 -4.95
C SER A 63 -16.47 2.51 -5.23
N ARG A 64 -16.77 3.38 -6.22
CA ARG A 64 -18.15 3.61 -6.68
C ARG A 64 -18.64 2.57 -7.69
N CYS A 65 -17.82 1.56 -7.99
CA CYS A 65 -18.19 0.45 -8.84
C CYS A 65 -18.99 -0.59 -8.04
N ASP A 66 -19.98 -1.18 -8.67
CA ASP A 66 -20.81 -2.25 -8.10
C ASP A 66 -20.25 -3.66 -8.37
N TYR A 67 -19.06 -3.73 -8.95
CA TYR A 67 -18.35 -4.98 -9.24
C TYR A 67 -16.85 -4.88 -8.94
N THR A 68 -16.20 -6.03 -8.79
CA THR A 68 -14.73 -6.17 -8.79
C THR A 68 -14.33 -7.37 -9.64
N PRO A 69 -13.26 -7.29 -10.47
CA PRO A 69 -12.74 -8.44 -11.19
C PRO A 69 -12.14 -9.51 -10.25
N PHE A 70 -12.01 -9.20 -8.98
CA PHE A 70 -11.45 -10.08 -7.94
C PHE A 70 -12.51 -10.62 -6.99
N GLU A 71 -13.81 -10.60 -7.39
CA GLU A 71 -14.90 -11.13 -6.57
C GLU A 71 -14.62 -12.58 -6.15
N GLY A 72 -14.70 -12.87 -4.85
CA GLY A 72 -14.42 -14.19 -4.29
C GLY A 72 -12.94 -14.57 -4.22
N PHE A 73 -12.02 -13.69 -4.64
CA PHE A 73 -10.58 -13.96 -4.57
C PHE A 73 -10.12 -13.97 -3.10
N ARG A 74 -9.52 -15.08 -2.68
CA ARG A 74 -8.98 -15.23 -1.33
C ARG A 74 -7.54 -14.69 -1.29
N THR A 75 -7.30 -13.75 -0.39
CA THR A 75 -5.96 -13.20 -0.13
C THR A 75 -5.30 -13.92 1.05
N SER A 76 -3.98 -14.10 0.97
CA SER A 76 -3.16 -14.47 2.12
C SER A 76 -2.79 -13.19 2.85
N GLY A 77 -3.35 -13.00 4.04
CA GLY A 77 -3.20 -11.79 4.82
C GLY A 77 -4.07 -10.61 4.37
N SER A 78 -4.08 -9.57 5.18
CA SER A 78 -4.84 -8.33 4.96
C SER A 78 -4.11 -7.09 5.46
N ILE A 79 -4.58 -5.90 5.04
CA ILE A 79 -4.08 -4.61 5.55
C ILE A 79 -4.74 -4.33 6.89
N ALA A 80 -3.94 -4.24 7.96
CA ALA A 80 -4.39 -3.91 9.31
C ALA A 80 -4.54 -2.40 9.51
N ALA A 81 -3.59 -1.59 8.98
CA ALA A 81 -3.63 -0.14 9.08
C ALA A 81 -2.90 0.53 7.92
N VAL A 82 -3.31 1.77 7.62
CA VAL A 82 -2.62 2.66 6.68
C VAL A 82 -2.46 4.02 7.34
N TYR A 83 -1.25 4.54 7.33
CA TYR A 83 -0.92 5.88 7.82
C TYR A 83 -0.50 6.78 6.67
N LEU A 84 -0.98 8.01 6.67
CA LEU A 84 -0.57 9.07 5.76
C LEU A 84 0.10 10.18 6.57
N ARG A 85 1.40 10.39 6.38
CA ARG A 85 2.23 11.32 7.16
C ARG A 85 2.03 11.17 8.67
N GLY A 86 1.97 9.91 9.14
CA GLY A 86 1.75 9.57 10.54
C GLY A 86 0.31 9.68 11.05
N MET A 87 -0.63 10.15 10.22
CA MET A 87 -2.05 10.19 10.56
C MET A 87 -2.74 8.89 10.12
N PRO A 88 -3.55 8.25 10.98
CA PRO A 88 -4.25 7.02 10.62
C PRO A 88 -5.30 7.32 9.55
N ALA A 89 -5.11 6.76 8.35
CA ALA A 89 -6.04 6.86 7.22
C ALA A 89 -7.01 5.67 7.18
N VAL A 90 -6.52 4.49 7.55
CA VAL A 90 -7.34 3.27 7.69
C VAL A 90 -6.86 2.50 8.91
N GLU A 91 -7.79 2.07 9.75
CA GLU A 91 -7.52 1.17 10.87
C GLU A 91 -8.65 0.14 10.99
N ASN A 92 -8.31 -1.14 10.99
CA ASN A 92 -9.28 -2.25 11.10
C ASN A 92 -10.44 -2.14 10.10
N GLY A 93 -10.14 -1.76 8.84
CA GLY A 93 -11.14 -1.57 7.79
C GLY A 93 -11.93 -0.27 7.85
N VAL A 94 -11.76 0.55 8.90
CA VAL A 94 -12.43 1.84 9.03
C VAL A 94 -11.61 2.93 8.35
N VAL A 95 -12.19 3.55 7.31
CA VAL A 95 -11.60 4.70 6.61
C VAL A 95 -11.81 5.97 7.43
N ARG A 96 -10.75 6.74 7.64
CA ARG A 96 -10.77 8.03 8.35
C ARG A 96 -10.56 9.16 7.36
N ASP A 97 -11.09 10.32 7.68
CA ASP A 97 -10.87 11.53 6.89
C ASP A 97 -9.45 12.07 7.15
N VAL A 98 -8.60 12.03 6.14
CA VAL A 98 -7.23 12.58 6.15
C VAL A 98 -7.02 13.45 4.93
N THR A 99 -6.41 14.62 5.13
CA THR A 99 -6.16 15.57 4.03
C THR A 99 -4.88 15.20 3.29
N GLY A 100 -4.99 15.04 1.98
CA GLY A 100 -3.84 14.90 1.07
C GLY A 100 -3.09 16.22 0.88
N GLU A 101 -1.82 16.13 0.46
CA GLU A 101 -0.97 17.27 0.12
C GLU A 101 -0.38 17.05 -1.27
N TYR A 102 -0.45 18.07 -2.12
CA TYR A 102 0.23 18.03 -3.41
C TYR A 102 1.75 18.08 -3.22
N LEU A 103 2.46 17.13 -3.80
CA LEU A 103 3.91 17.07 -3.78
C LEU A 103 4.47 17.43 -5.14
N LYS A 104 5.26 18.51 -5.20
CA LYS A 104 6.02 18.83 -6.41
C LYS A 104 7.10 17.77 -6.63
N ARG A 105 7.10 17.16 -7.81
CA ARG A 105 8.13 16.18 -8.18
C ARG A 105 9.52 16.81 -8.34
N GLY A 106 10.54 16.08 -7.94
CA GLY A 106 11.93 16.36 -8.27
C GLY A 106 12.39 15.65 -9.54
N LYS A 107 13.71 15.49 -9.67
CA LYS A 107 14.31 14.69 -10.74
C LYS A 107 14.12 13.19 -10.48
N CYS A 108 14.02 12.40 -11.54
CA CYS A 108 14.09 10.95 -11.47
C CYS A 108 15.43 10.52 -10.85
N ALA A 109 15.38 9.54 -9.93
CA ALA A 109 16.53 9.03 -9.18
C ALA A 109 16.75 7.50 -9.40
N LEU A 110 16.16 6.94 -10.48
CA LEU A 110 16.47 5.57 -10.95
C LEU A 110 17.81 5.53 -11.67
#